data_5e2a99cf22f908a7257b99564e4705a6
#
_entry.id   5e2a99cf22f908a7257b99564e4705a6
#
_cell.length_a   1.000
_cell.length_b   1.000
_cell.length_c   1.000
_cell.angle_alpha   90.00
_cell.angle_beta   90.00
_cell.angle_gamma   90.00
#
_symmetry.space_group_name_H-M   'P 1'
#
loop_
_entity.id
_entity.type
_entity.pdbx_description
1 polymer ?
#
loop_
_entity_poly.entity_id
_entity_poly.type
_entity_poly.pdbx_seq_one_letter_code
_entity_poly.pdbx_strand_id
1 'polypeptide(L)'
;MIKTDISLLSDCEFNRYKECKYIIMIDVKKLLDAGVHFGHLTRKWNPNMSPFIFMERNGIHIIDLHKTAIKLDEASKALKKIASSGRKIMYVATKKQAKDIVANAAKEVNMPYITERWPGGMLTNFVTIRKAVKKMTSIDKLMSDGTFSVLSKRERLQIERQRSKLDKMLGSISDMTRLPGALMIVDIKRESIAVLEAKKLGIPIFAIVDTNSDPDLVDFPIPGNDDASKSISLILDHLNTAVKDGLTDRKKDREEKKSSSKDEKDLKESSNVKMNN
;
A
#
# COMPACT_ATOMS: atom_id res chain seq x y z
N MET A 1 27.36 31.53 9.78
CA MET A 1 27.51 32.33 8.57
C MET A 1 28.34 31.52 7.59
N ILE A 2 27.74 30.60 6.83
CA ILE A 2 28.39 29.87 5.74
C ILE A 2 27.41 29.99 4.57
N LYS A 3 27.67 30.97 3.71
CA LYS A 3 27.11 31.06 2.37
C LYS A 3 27.92 30.10 1.51
N THR A 4 27.38 28.95 1.20
CA THR A 4 27.93 28.07 0.17
C THR A 4 27.60 28.66 -1.20
N ASP A 5 28.60 29.05 -1.92
CA ASP A 5 28.52 29.57 -3.28
C ASP A 5 27.91 28.55 -4.23
N ILE A 6 26.70 28.86 -4.71
CA ILE A 6 25.93 28.09 -5.70
C ILE A 6 26.45 28.32 -7.15
N SER A 7 27.45 29.16 -7.33
CA SER A 7 27.94 29.59 -8.65
C SER A 7 28.96 28.66 -9.33
N LEU A 8 29.29 27.51 -8.72
CA LEU A 8 30.36 26.60 -9.23
C LEU A 8 29.86 25.21 -9.65
N LEU A 9 28.53 24.99 -9.69
CA LEU A 9 27.97 23.71 -10.17
C LEU A 9 27.78 23.78 -11.68
N SER A 10 28.28 22.76 -12.41
CA SER A 10 28.07 22.63 -13.86
C SER A 10 26.56 22.55 -14.18
N ASP A 11 26.13 23.04 -15.34
CA ASP A 11 24.72 23.04 -15.77
C ASP A 11 24.08 21.65 -15.67
N CYS A 12 24.89 20.60 -15.77
CA CYS A 12 24.45 19.21 -15.61
C CYS A 12 24.14 18.83 -14.16
N GLU A 13 24.90 19.35 -13.20
CA GLU A 13 24.66 19.16 -11.76
C GLU A 13 23.51 20.05 -11.28
N PHE A 14 23.40 21.25 -11.82
CA PHE A 14 22.30 22.17 -11.53
C PHE A 14 20.95 21.65 -12.06
N ASN A 15 20.93 21.01 -13.23
CA ASN A 15 19.74 20.32 -13.74
C ASN A 15 19.42 19.06 -12.92
N ARG A 16 20.41 18.28 -12.53
CA ARG A 16 20.21 17.11 -11.63
C ARG A 16 19.72 17.54 -10.26
N TYR A 17 20.15 18.70 -9.76
CA TYR A 17 19.65 19.30 -8.52
C TYR A 17 18.23 19.85 -8.67
N LYS A 18 17.87 20.39 -9.85
CA LYS A 18 16.49 20.78 -10.19
C LYS A 18 15.58 19.57 -10.34
N GLU A 19 16.02 18.50 -10.98
CA GLU A 19 15.25 17.23 -11.09
C GLU A 19 15.09 16.55 -9.73
N CYS A 20 16.08 16.62 -8.82
CA CYS A 20 15.90 16.19 -7.44
C CYS A 20 14.97 17.10 -6.61
N LYS A 21 14.72 18.33 -7.01
CA LYS A 21 13.89 19.30 -6.29
C LYS A 21 12.40 19.23 -6.65
N TYR A 22 12.06 18.45 -7.69
CA TYR A 22 10.66 18.03 -7.99
C TYR A 22 10.27 16.72 -7.30
N ILE A 23 10.77 16.50 -6.08
CA ILE A 23 10.10 15.60 -5.16
C ILE A 23 8.87 16.38 -4.70
N ILE A 24 7.70 15.87 -5.05
CA ILE A 24 6.40 16.43 -4.67
C ILE A 24 6.32 16.39 -3.14
N MET A 25 6.95 17.36 -2.47
CA MET A 25 6.69 17.60 -1.05
C MET A 25 5.23 18.06 -0.96
N ILE A 26 4.44 17.24 -0.30
CA ILE A 26 3.04 17.60 -0.07
C ILE A 26 2.99 18.95 0.65
N ASP A 27 2.12 19.84 0.18
CA ASP A 27 1.98 21.15 0.79
C ASP A 27 1.40 21.00 2.21
N VAL A 28 2.11 21.54 3.20
CA VAL A 28 1.69 21.52 4.61
C VAL A 28 0.32 22.16 4.80
N LYS A 29 -0.05 23.16 3.98
CA LYS A 29 -1.39 23.77 4.01
C LYS A 29 -2.47 22.76 3.66
N LYS A 30 -2.25 21.91 2.65
CA LYS A 30 -3.21 20.86 2.29
C LYS A 30 -3.38 19.83 3.40
N LEU A 31 -2.30 19.48 4.11
CA LEU A 31 -2.36 18.61 5.29
C LEU A 31 -3.15 19.24 6.43
N LEU A 32 -2.97 20.54 6.65
CA LEU A 32 -3.71 21.30 7.65
C LEU A 32 -5.21 21.33 7.34
N ASP A 33 -5.58 21.67 6.11
CA ASP A 33 -6.98 21.77 5.65
C ASP A 33 -7.70 20.41 5.68
N ALA A 34 -6.98 19.33 5.47
CA ALA A 34 -7.48 17.97 5.59
C ALA A 34 -7.63 17.49 7.05
N GLY A 35 -7.11 18.26 8.01
CA GLY A 35 -7.19 17.92 9.44
C GLY A 35 -6.25 16.79 9.87
N VAL A 36 -5.12 16.60 9.18
CA VAL A 36 -4.12 15.57 9.49
C VAL A 36 -3.45 15.82 10.84
N HIS A 37 -3.39 17.07 11.30
CA HIS A 37 -2.75 17.49 12.53
C HIS A 37 -3.52 17.10 13.81
N PHE A 38 -4.79 16.73 13.72
CA PHE A 38 -5.55 16.31 14.89
C PHE A 38 -5.20 14.90 15.31
N GLY A 39 -4.71 14.75 16.53
CA GLY A 39 -4.49 13.46 17.15
C GLY A 39 -5.61 13.10 18.13
N HIS A 40 -5.38 12.08 18.93
CA HIS A 40 -6.30 11.61 19.97
C HIS A 40 -6.18 12.42 21.29
N LEU A 41 -7.09 12.13 22.21
CA LEU A 41 -7.11 12.71 23.55
C LEU A 41 -5.82 12.38 24.31
N THR A 42 -5.31 13.33 25.09
CA THR A 42 -4.10 13.20 25.91
C THR A 42 -4.09 11.99 26.83
N ARG A 43 -5.26 11.56 27.34
CA ARG A 43 -5.37 10.34 28.17
C ARG A 43 -5.08 9.02 27.46
N LYS A 44 -5.10 9.00 26.13
CA LYS A 44 -4.95 7.78 25.32
C LYS A 44 -3.65 7.74 24.51
N TRP A 45 -2.79 8.72 24.68
CA TRP A 45 -1.59 8.83 23.88
C TRP A 45 -0.53 7.76 24.21
N ASN A 46 0.38 7.53 23.29
CA ASN A 46 1.55 6.68 23.51
C ASN A 46 2.79 7.57 23.68
N PRO A 47 3.62 7.36 24.74
CA PRO A 47 4.83 8.14 24.97
C PRO A 47 5.82 8.11 23.78
N ASN A 48 5.91 7.00 23.04
CA ASN A 48 6.78 6.87 21.88
C ASN A 48 6.40 7.81 20.72
N MET A 49 5.16 8.37 20.73
CA MET A 49 4.73 9.39 19.78
C MET A 49 5.19 10.81 20.15
N SER A 50 5.79 11.01 21.33
CA SER A 50 6.29 12.33 21.77
C SER A 50 7.12 13.09 20.72
N PRO A 51 8.03 12.46 19.94
CA PRO A 51 8.79 13.15 18.92
C PRO A 51 7.94 13.75 17.79
N PHE A 52 6.73 13.24 17.56
CA PHE A 52 5.82 13.66 16.46
C PHE A 52 4.73 14.61 16.93
N ILE A 53 4.60 14.87 18.24
CA ILE A 53 3.62 15.77 18.81
C ILE A 53 4.23 17.17 18.84
N PHE A 54 3.48 18.17 18.30
CA PHE A 54 3.88 19.57 18.31
C PHE A 54 3.47 20.27 19.60
N MET A 55 2.19 20.11 20.00
CA MET A 55 1.63 20.74 21.19
C MET A 55 0.36 20.03 21.66
N GLU A 56 -0.11 20.39 22.83
CA GLU A 56 -1.44 20.02 23.33
C GLU A 56 -2.39 21.23 23.29
N ARG A 57 -3.61 21.01 22.82
CA ARG A 57 -4.66 22.03 22.81
C ARG A 57 -6.01 21.40 23.13
N ASN A 58 -6.71 21.95 24.11
CA ASN A 58 -8.04 21.47 24.55
C ASN A 58 -8.07 19.96 24.90
N GLY A 59 -6.98 19.42 25.47
CA GLY A 59 -6.89 18.00 25.83
C GLY A 59 -6.73 17.05 24.65
N ILE A 60 -6.34 17.59 23.48
CA ILE A 60 -6.04 16.81 22.26
C ILE A 60 -4.60 17.13 21.85
N HIS A 61 -3.85 16.10 21.46
CA HIS A 61 -2.51 16.28 20.89
C HIS A 61 -2.59 16.76 19.44
N ILE A 62 -1.73 17.69 19.09
CA ILE A 62 -1.56 18.20 17.73
C ILE A 62 -0.27 17.62 17.16
N ILE A 63 -0.37 16.96 16.01
CA ILE A 63 0.74 16.34 15.31
C ILE A 63 1.53 17.39 14.51
N ASP A 64 2.84 17.25 14.47
CA ASP A 64 3.74 18.09 13.68
C ASP A 64 3.67 17.72 12.19
N LEU A 65 3.03 18.60 11.41
CA LEU A 65 2.84 18.38 9.96
C LEU A 65 4.13 18.41 9.16
N HIS A 66 5.18 19.08 9.62
CA HIS A 66 6.48 19.07 8.95
C HIS A 66 7.11 17.67 9.03
N LYS A 67 7.04 17.04 10.18
CA LYS A 67 7.51 15.66 10.36
C LYS A 67 6.65 14.67 9.57
N THR A 68 5.33 14.90 9.52
CA THR A 68 4.42 14.12 8.68
C THR A 68 4.82 14.20 7.21
N ALA A 69 5.10 15.39 6.68
CA ALA A 69 5.50 15.57 5.29
C ALA A 69 6.82 14.84 4.96
N ILE A 70 7.81 14.92 5.86
CA ILE A 70 9.09 14.22 5.69
C ILE A 70 8.89 12.71 5.68
N LYS A 71 8.14 12.16 6.66
CA LYS A 71 7.88 10.73 6.76
C LYS A 71 7.03 10.19 5.60
N LEU A 72 6.10 11.00 5.12
CA LEU A 72 5.29 10.68 3.95
C LEU A 72 6.15 10.59 2.67
N ASP A 73 7.12 11.48 2.50
CA ASP A 73 8.05 11.45 1.36
C ASP A 73 8.99 10.23 1.43
N GLU A 74 9.53 9.90 2.61
CA GLU A 74 10.32 8.69 2.84
C GLU A 74 9.52 7.43 2.47
N ALA A 75 8.26 7.34 2.94
CA ALA A 75 7.36 6.24 2.64
C ALA A 75 7.04 6.14 1.15
N SER A 76 6.77 7.27 0.49
CA SER A 76 6.48 7.34 -0.95
C SER A 76 7.64 6.82 -1.79
N LYS A 77 8.88 7.21 -1.48
CA LYS A 77 10.08 6.72 -2.17
C LYS A 77 10.29 5.22 -2.01
N ALA A 78 10.04 4.70 -0.80
CA ALA A 78 10.15 3.27 -0.53
C ALA A 78 9.05 2.47 -1.25
N LEU A 79 7.79 2.94 -1.22
CA LEU A 79 6.67 2.31 -1.93
C LEU A 79 6.89 2.30 -3.45
N LYS A 80 7.40 3.40 -4.03
CA LYS A 80 7.76 3.47 -5.45
C LYS A 80 8.76 2.37 -5.83
N LYS A 81 9.82 2.16 -5.04
CA LYS A 81 10.81 1.10 -5.25
C LYS A 81 10.19 -0.30 -5.17
N ILE A 82 9.28 -0.54 -4.22
CA ILE A 82 8.60 -1.83 -4.09
C ILE A 82 7.66 -2.07 -5.29
N ALA A 83 6.92 -1.06 -5.73
CA ALA A 83 6.04 -1.15 -6.88
C ALA A 83 6.82 -1.39 -8.19
N SER A 84 7.97 -0.73 -8.40
CA SER A 84 8.84 -0.94 -9.56
C SER A 84 9.42 -2.35 -9.60
N SER A 85 9.73 -2.96 -8.45
CA SER A 85 10.13 -4.38 -8.39
C SER A 85 9.01 -5.36 -8.76
N GLY A 86 7.76 -4.88 -8.84
CA GLY A 86 6.59 -5.65 -9.20
C GLY A 86 6.00 -6.49 -8.10
N ARG A 87 6.38 -6.26 -6.86
CA ARG A 87 5.73 -6.86 -5.69
C ARG A 87 4.40 -6.17 -5.43
N LYS A 88 3.40 -6.93 -4.99
CA LYS A 88 2.11 -6.40 -4.61
C LYS A 88 2.18 -5.74 -3.23
N ILE A 89 1.52 -4.61 -3.08
CA ILE A 89 1.33 -3.91 -1.81
C ILE A 89 -0.08 -4.23 -1.33
N MET A 90 -0.24 -4.70 -0.09
CA MET A 90 -1.56 -5.01 0.46
C MET A 90 -2.03 -3.87 1.35
N TYR A 91 -3.23 -3.39 1.09
CA TYR A 91 -3.88 -2.34 1.87
C TYR A 91 -4.76 -2.95 2.95
N VAL A 92 -4.66 -2.43 4.18
CA VAL A 92 -5.40 -2.96 5.35
C VAL A 92 -6.04 -1.82 6.12
N ALA A 93 -7.36 -1.85 6.24
CA ALA A 93 -8.11 -0.90 7.05
C ALA A 93 -9.49 -1.45 7.43
N THR A 94 -9.70 -1.79 8.69
CA THR A 94 -11.02 -2.24 9.18
C THR A 94 -11.82 -1.13 9.85
N LYS A 95 -11.25 0.08 9.96
CA LYS A 95 -11.89 1.26 10.54
C LYS A 95 -13.01 1.76 9.61
N LYS A 96 -14.19 2.04 10.15
CA LYS A 96 -15.37 2.43 9.33
C LYS A 96 -15.10 3.63 8.42
N GLN A 97 -14.35 4.62 8.92
CA GLN A 97 -14.02 5.83 8.19
C GLN A 97 -13.03 5.61 7.05
N ALA A 98 -12.21 4.55 7.15
CA ALA A 98 -11.13 4.23 6.19
C ALA A 98 -11.53 3.18 5.15
N LYS A 99 -12.50 2.31 5.43
CA LYS A 99 -12.85 1.14 4.59
C LYS A 99 -13.03 1.49 3.12
N ASP A 100 -13.94 2.40 2.83
CA ASP A 100 -14.32 2.73 1.45
C ASP A 100 -13.21 3.47 0.72
N ILE A 101 -12.50 4.36 1.44
CA ILE A 101 -11.37 5.11 0.90
C ILE A 101 -10.24 4.17 0.51
N VAL A 102 -9.87 3.27 1.42
CA VAL A 102 -8.80 2.28 1.18
C VAL A 102 -9.17 1.30 0.08
N ALA A 103 -10.43 0.84 0.04
CA ALA A 103 -10.91 -0.04 -1.03
C ALA A 103 -10.81 0.63 -2.41
N ASN A 104 -11.24 1.89 -2.52
CA ASN A 104 -11.17 2.65 -3.77
C ASN A 104 -9.71 2.93 -4.17
N ALA A 105 -8.89 3.39 -3.21
CA ALA A 105 -7.48 3.64 -3.42
C ALA A 105 -6.72 2.39 -3.91
N ALA A 106 -6.98 1.22 -3.33
CA ALA A 106 -6.35 -0.03 -3.72
C ALA A 106 -6.83 -0.54 -5.10
N LYS A 107 -8.12 -0.39 -5.41
CA LYS A 107 -8.69 -0.74 -6.73
C LYS A 107 -8.06 0.09 -7.85
N GLU A 108 -7.84 1.38 -7.62
CA GLU A 108 -7.24 2.30 -8.59
C GLU A 108 -5.84 1.86 -9.05
N VAL A 109 -5.06 1.28 -8.15
CA VAL A 109 -3.70 0.76 -8.43
C VAL A 109 -3.67 -0.75 -8.66
N ASN A 110 -4.83 -1.41 -8.69
CA ASN A 110 -4.98 -2.86 -8.85
C ASN A 110 -4.14 -3.66 -7.82
N MET A 111 -4.24 -3.27 -6.56
CA MET A 111 -3.56 -3.91 -5.43
C MET A 111 -4.56 -4.62 -4.52
N PRO A 112 -4.16 -5.71 -3.82
CA PRO A 112 -5.01 -6.41 -2.87
C PRO A 112 -5.31 -5.54 -1.65
N TYR A 113 -6.51 -5.70 -1.08
CA TYR A 113 -6.91 -4.95 0.12
C TYR A 113 -7.78 -5.79 1.05
N ILE A 114 -7.80 -5.43 2.33
CA ILE A 114 -8.66 -6.03 3.36
C ILE A 114 -9.33 -4.90 4.14
N THR A 115 -10.67 -4.88 4.12
CA THR A 115 -11.47 -3.82 4.74
C THR A 115 -12.45 -4.31 5.79
N GLU A 116 -12.83 -5.60 5.78
CA GLU A 116 -13.83 -6.10 6.71
C GLU A 116 -13.22 -6.55 8.04
N ARG A 117 -12.42 -7.58 8.00
CA ARG A 117 -11.74 -8.14 9.17
C ARG A 117 -10.45 -8.83 8.72
N TRP A 118 -9.37 -8.59 9.44
CA TRP A 118 -8.14 -9.35 9.24
C TRP A 118 -8.32 -10.78 9.76
N PRO A 119 -8.28 -11.81 8.92
CA PRO A 119 -8.29 -13.19 9.40
C PRO A 119 -6.91 -13.52 9.97
N GLY A 120 -6.87 -14.01 11.21
CA GLY A 120 -5.61 -14.47 11.80
C GLY A 120 -4.95 -15.54 10.93
N GLY A 121 -3.62 -15.45 10.75
CA GLY A 121 -2.88 -16.33 9.87
C GLY A 121 -2.90 -15.93 8.40
N MET A 122 -3.34 -14.72 8.08
CA MET A 122 -3.43 -14.23 6.70
C MET A 122 -2.08 -14.27 5.97
N LEU A 123 -1.02 -13.91 6.64
CA LEU A 123 0.34 -13.95 6.11
C LEU A 123 1.07 -15.20 6.59
N THR A 124 1.01 -15.50 7.87
CA THR A 124 1.75 -16.62 8.49
C THR A 124 1.24 -17.99 8.09
N ASN A 125 -0.05 -18.13 7.76
CA ASN A 125 -0.66 -19.35 7.28
C ASN A 125 -1.33 -19.15 5.91
N PHE A 126 -0.60 -18.55 4.99
CA PHE A 126 -1.07 -18.20 3.65
C PHE A 126 -1.58 -19.40 2.84
N VAL A 127 -1.03 -20.60 3.08
CA VAL A 127 -1.48 -21.84 2.42
C VAL A 127 -2.95 -22.13 2.73
N THR A 128 -3.38 -21.95 3.99
CA THR A 128 -4.78 -22.17 4.39
C THR A 128 -5.69 -21.10 3.79
N ILE A 129 -5.26 -19.85 3.73
CA ILE A 129 -5.99 -18.76 3.07
C ILE A 129 -6.18 -19.07 1.58
N ARG A 130 -5.15 -19.56 0.89
CA ARG A 130 -5.26 -19.99 -0.51
C ARG A 130 -6.24 -21.15 -0.70
N LYS A 131 -6.32 -22.09 0.25
CA LYS A 131 -7.36 -23.13 0.21
C LYS A 131 -8.77 -22.55 0.31
N ALA A 132 -8.96 -21.52 1.17
CA ALA A 132 -10.25 -20.83 1.29
C ALA A 132 -10.61 -20.04 0.00
N VAL A 133 -9.64 -19.40 -0.64
CA VAL A 133 -9.82 -18.74 -1.95
C VAL A 133 -10.19 -19.77 -3.02
N LYS A 134 -9.47 -20.90 -3.10
CA LYS A 134 -9.80 -21.99 -4.03
C LYS A 134 -11.23 -22.53 -3.79
N LYS A 135 -11.67 -22.62 -2.53
CA LYS A 135 -13.03 -23.03 -2.19
C LYS A 135 -14.07 -22.02 -2.73
N MET A 136 -13.76 -20.72 -2.67
CA MET A 136 -14.62 -19.68 -3.23
C MET A 136 -14.75 -19.86 -4.75
N THR A 137 -13.63 -20.04 -5.48
CA THR A 137 -13.66 -20.28 -6.94
C THR A 137 -14.35 -21.59 -7.31
N SER A 138 -14.29 -22.64 -6.46
CA SER A 138 -15.03 -23.89 -6.67
C SER A 138 -16.55 -23.68 -6.51
N ILE A 139 -16.95 -22.84 -5.57
CA ILE A 139 -18.37 -22.47 -5.39
C ILE A 139 -18.86 -21.68 -6.61
N ASP A 140 -18.05 -20.72 -7.12
CA ASP A 140 -18.40 -19.94 -8.31
C ASP A 140 -18.59 -20.84 -9.55
N LYS A 141 -17.74 -21.84 -9.73
CA LYS A 141 -17.89 -22.86 -10.77
C LYS A 141 -19.16 -23.67 -10.59
N LEU A 142 -19.44 -24.15 -9.38
CA LEU A 142 -20.65 -24.92 -9.06
C LEU A 142 -21.91 -24.08 -9.30
N MET A 143 -21.88 -22.78 -9.07
CA MET A 143 -23.01 -21.88 -9.34
C MET A 143 -23.20 -21.63 -10.84
N SER A 144 -22.13 -21.67 -11.65
CA SER A 144 -22.22 -21.55 -13.11
C SER A 144 -22.63 -22.86 -13.80
N ASP A 145 -22.38 -24.00 -13.17
CA ASP A 145 -22.76 -25.31 -13.71
C ASP A 145 -24.24 -25.60 -13.47
N GLY A 146 -24.87 -26.28 -14.41
CA GLY A 146 -26.30 -26.64 -14.33
C GLY A 146 -26.70 -27.48 -13.07
N THR A 147 -25.71 -28.06 -12.39
CA THR A 147 -25.90 -28.81 -11.14
C THR A 147 -26.48 -27.99 -10.00
N PHE A 148 -26.21 -26.64 -9.98
CA PHE A 148 -26.77 -25.75 -8.97
C PHE A 148 -28.31 -25.69 -8.99
N SER A 149 -28.92 -25.82 -10.17
CA SER A 149 -30.39 -25.80 -10.32
C SER A 149 -31.07 -27.05 -9.74
N VAL A 150 -30.36 -28.18 -9.66
CA VAL A 150 -30.86 -29.46 -9.14
C VAL A 150 -30.90 -29.50 -7.61
N LEU A 151 -30.06 -28.64 -6.95
CA LEU A 151 -29.99 -28.57 -5.50
C LEU A 151 -31.28 -28.04 -4.87
N SER A 152 -31.61 -28.49 -3.64
CA SER A 152 -32.74 -27.97 -2.87
C SER A 152 -32.56 -26.45 -2.59
N LYS A 153 -33.70 -25.74 -2.39
CA LYS A 153 -33.68 -24.31 -2.06
C LYS A 153 -32.82 -23.98 -0.83
N ARG A 154 -32.83 -24.87 0.18
CA ARG A 154 -32.05 -24.71 1.41
C ARG A 154 -30.55 -24.81 1.15
N GLU A 155 -30.12 -25.76 0.36
CA GLU A 155 -28.69 -25.94 -0.01
C GLU A 155 -28.20 -24.79 -0.85
N ARG A 156 -28.94 -24.34 -1.85
CA ARG A 156 -28.63 -23.17 -2.65
C ARG A 156 -28.38 -21.94 -1.78
N LEU A 157 -29.30 -21.63 -0.89
CA LEU A 157 -29.18 -20.49 0.01
C LEU A 157 -27.97 -20.61 0.95
N GLN A 158 -27.63 -21.82 1.41
CA GLN A 158 -26.46 -22.05 2.25
C GLN A 158 -25.15 -21.80 1.48
N ILE A 159 -25.07 -22.27 0.24
CA ILE A 159 -23.93 -22.07 -0.65
C ILE A 159 -23.77 -20.58 -0.98
N GLU A 160 -24.84 -19.87 -1.33
CA GLU A 160 -24.82 -18.43 -1.59
C GLU A 160 -24.35 -17.62 -0.37
N ARG A 161 -24.83 -17.94 0.82
CA ARG A 161 -24.39 -17.30 2.07
C ARG A 161 -22.90 -17.56 2.34
N GLN A 162 -22.45 -18.80 2.10
CA GLN A 162 -21.04 -19.16 2.26
C GLN A 162 -20.17 -18.41 1.27
N ARG A 163 -20.57 -18.35 0.00
CA ARG A 163 -19.86 -17.58 -1.06
C ARG A 163 -19.80 -16.12 -0.69
N SER A 164 -20.92 -15.49 -0.34
CA SER A 164 -20.97 -14.08 0.04
C SER A 164 -20.09 -13.74 1.25
N LYS A 165 -20.01 -14.65 2.24
CA LYS A 165 -19.12 -14.49 3.39
C LYS A 165 -17.63 -14.57 2.99
N LEU A 166 -17.26 -15.49 2.12
CA LEU A 166 -15.89 -15.63 1.63
C LEU A 166 -15.51 -14.44 0.75
N ASP A 167 -16.39 -13.99 -0.12
CA ASP A 167 -16.17 -12.87 -1.02
C ASP A 167 -15.91 -11.57 -0.26
N LYS A 168 -16.70 -11.28 0.76
CA LYS A 168 -16.48 -10.11 1.62
C LYS A 168 -15.12 -10.12 2.31
N MET A 169 -14.61 -11.29 2.72
CA MET A 169 -13.36 -11.40 3.48
C MET A 169 -12.13 -11.57 2.59
N LEU A 170 -12.26 -12.27 1.46
CA LEU A 170 -11.13 -12.73 0.65
C LEU A 170 -11.25 -12.36 -0.84
N GLY A 171 -12.35 -11.76 -1.27
CA GLY A 171 -12.59 -11.45 -2.68
C GLY A 171 -11.50 -10.57 -3.29
N SER A 172 -11.05 -9.56 -2.55
CA SER A 172 -10.00 -8.63 -2.98
C SER A 172 -8.61 -9.24 -3.10
N ILE A 173 -8.39 -10.43 -2.54
CA ILE A 173 -7.10 -11.13 -2.57
C ILE A 173 -7.12 -12.40 -3.42
N SER A 174 -8.23 -12.65 -4.16
CA SER A 174 -8.38 -13.83 -5.03
C SER A 174 -7.21 -14.05 -5.98
N ASP A 175 -6.71 -12.96 -6.56
CA ASP A 175 -5.63 -12.96 -7.55
C ASP A 175 -4.22 -12.98 -6.93
N MET A 176 -4.12 -13.04 -5.62
CA MET A 176 -2.84 -13.03 -4.93
C MET A 176 -2.26 -14.44 -4.84
N THR A 177 -1.21 -14.69 -5.63
CA THR A 177 -0.52 -16.00 -5.67
C THR A 177 0.65 -16.09 -4.70
N ARG A 178 1.22 -14.97 -4.28
CA ARG A 178 2.41 -14.86 -3.41
C ARG A 178 2.13 -13.88 -2.28
N LEU A 179 2.92 -13.94 -1.22
CA LEU A 179 2.89 -12.96 -0.14
C LEU A 179 3.15 -11.54 -0.67
N PRO A 180 2.52 -10.52 -0.09
CA PRO A 180 2.74 -9.14 -0.47
C PRO A 180 4.17 -8.70 -0.17
N GLY A 181 4.68 -7.75 -0.93
CA GLY A 181 6.00 -7.17 -0.73
C GLY A 181 6.02 -6.05 0.32
N ALA A 182 4.84 -5.52 0.68
CA ALA A 182 4.65 -4.53 1.72
C ALA A 182 3.20 -4.52 2.20
N LEU A 183 2.98 -4.04 3.41
CA LEU A 183 1.66 -3.72 3.95
C LEU A 183 1.50 -2.21 4.06
N MET A 184 0.33 -1.70 3.68
CA MET A 184 -0.13 -0.34 3.94
C MET A 184 -1.30 -0.40 4.92
N ILE A 185 -1.11 0.08 6.14
CA ILE A 185 -2.05 -0.07 7.26
C ILE A 185 -2.59 1.30 7.69
N VAL A 186 -3.89 1.37 7.96
CA VAL A 186 -4.52 2.51 8.61
C VAL A 186 -4.93 2.07 10.01
N ASP A 187 -4.41 2.75 11.05
CA ASP A 187 -4.61 2.44 12.47
C ASP A 187 -3.94 1.12 12.93
N ILE A 188 -2.70 1.23 13.38
CA ILE A 188 -1.88 0.11 13.86
C ILE A 188 -2.49 -0.57 15.08
N LYS A 189 -3.14 0.20 15.97
CA LYS A 189 -3.71 -0.33 17.20
C LYS A 189 -4.84 -1.30 16.92
N ARG A 190 -5.66 -0.98 15.91
CA ARG A 190 -6.77 -1.82 15.49
C ARG A 190 -6.29 -3.04 14.72
N GLU A 191 -5.29 -2.87 13.86
CA GLU A 191 -4.74 -3.92 13.01
C GLU A 191 -3.49 -4.59 13.61
N SER A 192 -3.42 -4.68 14.94
CA SER A 192 -2.26 -5.21 15.67
C SER A 192 -1.87 -6.62 15.23
N ILE A 193 -2.83 -7.47 14.87
CA ILE A 193 -2.57 -8.83 14.39
C ILE A 193 -1.84 -8.78 13.04
N ALA A 194 -2.26 -7.91 12.13
CA ALA A 194 -1.61 -7.74 10.82
C ALA A 194 -0.16 -7.26 10.98
N VAL A 195 0.07 -6.31 11.88
CA VAL A 195 1.41 -5.79 12.22
C VAL A 195 2.31 -6.89 12.76
N LEU A 196 1.83 -7.69 13.72
CA LEU A 196 2.60 -8.79 14.32
C LEU A 196 2.94 -9.87 13.28
N GLU A 197 2.00 -10.23 12.42
CA GLU A 197 2.24 -11.22 11.36
C GLU A 197 3.26 -10.72 10.34
N ALA A 198 3.16 -9.45 9.91
CA ALA A 198 4.10 -8.85 8.96
C ALA A 198 5.51 -8.76 9.56
N LYS A 199 5.63 -8.33 10.81
CA LYS A 199 6.90 -8.26 11.53
C LYS A 199 7.56 -9.62 11.66
N LYS A 200 6.77 -10.67 11.94
CA LYS A 200 7.26 -12.06 12.01
C LYS A 200 7.83 -12.56 10.67
N LEU A 201 7.30 -12.07 9.56
CA LEU A 201 7.75 -12.46 8.21
C LEU A 201 8.75 -11.49 7.58
N GLY A 202 9.13 -10.41 8.27
CA GLY A 202 10.02 -9.39 7.75
C GLY A 202 9.44 -8.62 6.55
N ILE A 203 8.11 -8.46 6.51
CA ILE A 203 7.42 -7.69 5.47
C ILE A 203 7.37 -6.23 5.91
N PRO A 204 7.91 -5.27 5.13
CA PRO A 204 7.91 -3.86 5.49
C PRO A 204 6.49 -3.32 5.64
N ILE A 205 6.30 -2.54 6.72
CA ILE A 205 5.01 -1.99 7.12
C ILE A 205 5.03 -0.47 6.97
N PHE A 206 4.11 0.03 6.18
CA PHE A 206 3.78 1.44 6.03
C PHE A 206 2.48 1.68 6.77
N ALA A 207 2.44 2.64 7.68
CA ALA A 207 1.23 2.86 8.44
C ALA A 207 0.95 4.33 8.72
N ILE A 208 -0.34 4.69 8.66
CA ILE A 208 -0.83 5.94 9.25
C ILE A 208 -0.93 5.70 10.75
N VAL A 209 -0.17 6.49 11.52
CA VAL A 209 0.00 6.33 12.97
C VAL A 209 -0.53 7.56 13.67
N ASP A 210 -1.57 7.40 14.46
CA ASP A 210 -2.07 8.46 15.34
C ASP A 210 -1.38 8.45 16.70
N THR A 211 -1.59 9.46 17.50
CA THR A 211 -0.95 9.67 18.82
C THR A 211 -1.24 8.59 19.86
N ASN A 212 -2.22 7.70 19.63
CA ASN A 212 -2.58 6.59 20.51
C ASN A 212 -1.83 5.28 20.20
N SER A 213 -0.97 5.29 19.21
CA SER A 213 -0.31 4.10 18.65
C SER A 213 1.21 4.20 18.82
N ASP A 214 1.91 3.07 18.72
CA ASP A 214 3.37 2.99 18.86
C ASP A 214 4.03 3.04 17.47
N PRO A 215 4.78 4.11 17.13
CA PRO A 215 5.44 4.22 15.84
C PRO A 215 6.58 3.21 15.65
N ASP A 216 7.18 2.68 16.73
CA ASP A 216 8.31 1.74 16.66
C ASP A 216 7.88 0.33 16.20
N LEU A 217 6.58 0.10 16.13
CA LEU A 217 6.04 -1.17 15.62
C LEU A 217 6.07 -1.27 14.10
N VAL A 218 6.36 -0.18 13.38
CA VAL A 218 6.31 -0.13 11.91
C VAL A 218 7.59 0.45 11.34
N ASP A 219 7.94 0.06 10.10
CA ASP A 219 9.17 0.50 9.44
C ASP A 219 9.05 1.93 8.90
N PHE A 220 7.86 2.29 8.39
CA PHE A 220 7.57 3.60 7.81
C PHE A 220 6.34 4.22 8.48
N PRO A 221 6.49 4.80 9.69
CA PRO A 221 5.40 5.49 10.36
C PRO A 221 5.10 6.82 9.66
N ILE A 222 3.83 7.08 9.36
CA ILE A 222 3.33 8.33 8.82
C ILE A 222 2.44 8.94 9.91
N PRO A 223 2.95 9.88 10.71
CA PRO A 223 2.15 10.52 11.75
C PRO A 223 0.97 11.27 11.14
N GLY A 224 -0.23 10.99 11.60
CA GLY A 224 -1.42 11.64 11.05
C GLY A 224 -2.72 11.11 11.65
N ASN A 225 -3.78 11.88 11.41
CA ASN A 225 -5.12 11.56 11.87
C ASN A 225 -5.69 10.35 11.10
N ASP A 226 -6.03 9.30 11.81
CA ASP A 226 -6.62 8.07 11.28
C ASP A 226 -8.15 8.01 11.43
N ASP A 227 -8.80 9.06 12.01
CA ASP A 227 -10.24 9.19 12.18
C ASP A 227 -10.91 10.02 11.07
N ALA A 228 -10.21 11.01 10.55
CA ALA A 228 -10.76 11.92 9.54
C ALA A 228 -10.63 11.33 8.13
N SER A 229 -11.76 11.11 7.45
CA SER A 229 -11.80 10.58 6.09
C SER A 229 -10.98 11.43 5.10
N LYS A 230 -10.99 12.76 5.23
CA LYS A 230 -10.20 13.67 4.39
C LYS A 230 -8.69 13.49 4.59
N SER A 231 -8.25 13.30 5.86
CA SER A 231 -6.85 13.03 6.20
C SER A 231 -6.36 11.74 5.55
N ILE A 232 -7.12 10.66 5.73
CA ILE A 232 -6.82 9.33 5.20
C ILE A 232 -6.76 9.38 3.67
N SER A 233 -7.75 9.99 3.00
CA SER A 233 -7.78 10.13 1.54
C SER A 233 -6.55 10.86 1.03
N LEU A 234 -6.23 12.03 1.59
CA LEU A 234 -5.09 12.84 1.14
C LEU A 234 -3.76 12.10 1.24
N ILE A 235 -3.51 11.41 2.36
CA ILE A 235 -2.29 10.63 2.57
C ILE A 235 -2.23 9.45 1.58
N LEU A 236 -3.33 8.71 1.43
CA LEU A 236 -3.38 7.57 0.50
C LEU A 236 -3.24 8.00 -0.96
N ASP A 237 -3.86 9.11 -1.37
CA ASP A 237 -3.76 9.63 -2.73
C ASP A 237 -2.30 9.98 -3.09
N HIS A 238 -1.58 10.58 -2.13
CA HIS A 238 -0.16 10.87 -2.30
C HIS A 238 0.68 9.60 -2.44
N LEU A 239 0.46 8.60 -1.57
CA LEU A 239 1.16 7.32 -1.64
C LEU A 239 0.81 6.54 -2.91
N ASN A 240 -0.46 6.57 -3.33
CA ASN A 240 -0.91 5.93 -4.56
C ASN A 240 -0.27 6.54 -5.81
N THR A 241 -0.03 7.85 -5.80
CA THR A 241 0.70 8.50 -6.89
C THR A 241 2.09 7.92 -7.04
N ALA A 242 2.82 7.76 -5.94
CA ALA A 242 4.14 7.12 -5.94
C ALA A 242 4.10 5.65 -6.39
N VAL A 243 3.06 4.90 -6.00
CA VAL A 243 2.86 3.51 -6.45
C VAL A 243 2.58 3.47 -7.96
N LYS A 244 1.74 4.37 -8.49
CA LYS A 244 1.47 4.48 -9.95
C LYS A 244 2.75 4.78 -10.73
N ASP A 245 3.56 5.71 -10.24
CA ASP A 245 4.86 6.03 -10.85
C ASP A 245 5.77 4.81 -10.88
N GLY A 246 5.87 4.06 -9.77
CA GLY A 246 6.63 2.83 -9.73
C GLY A 246 6.13 1.73 -10.69
N LEU A 247 4.82 1.62 -10.85
CA LEU A 247 4.22 0.69 -11.83
C LEU A 247 4.47 1.12 -13.28
N THR A 248 4.50 2.41 -13.56
CA THR A 248 4.82 2.94 -14.90
C THR A 248 6.30 2.74 -15.24
N ASP A 249 7.20 3.00 -14.30
CA ASP A 249 8.64 2.73 -14.44
C ASP A 249 8.86 1.26 -14.77
N ARG A 250 8.22 0.34 -14.05
CA ARG A 250 8.28 -1.10 -14.34
C ARG A 250 7.78 -1.48 -15.73
N LYS A 251 6.75 -0.82 -16.24
CA LYS A 251 6.26 -1.10 -17.60
C LYS A 251 7.30 -0.72 -18.64
N LYS A 252 7.93 0.47 -18.51
CA LYS A 252 9.02 0.93 -19.37
C LYS A 252 10.20 -0.05 -19.37
N ASP A 253 10.69 -0.44 -18.18
CA ASP A 253 11.78 -1.41 -18.05
C ASP A 253 11.47 -2.76 -18.73
N ARG A 254 10.21 -3.18 -18.72
CA ARG A 254 9.79 -4.42 -19.37
C ARG A 254 9.72 -4.30 -20.90
N GLU A 255 9.35 -3.15 -21.40
CA GLU A 255 9.31 -2.85 -22.83
C GLU A 255 10.73 -2.74 -23.39
N GLU A 256 11.63 -2.06 -22.71
CA GLU A 256 13.04 -1.97 -23.06
C GLU A 256 13.74 -3.33 -23.09
N LYS A 257 13.48 -4.18 -22.08
CA LYS A 257 14.02 -5.55 -22.06
C LYS A 257 13.46 -6.46 -23.15
N LYS A 258 12.23 -6.19 -23.62
CA LYS A 258 11.63 -6.95 -24.73
C LYS A 258 12.18 -6.50 -26.08
N SER A 259 12.46 -5.22 -26.28
CA SER A 259 13.08 -4.71 -27.49
C SER A 259 14.53 -5.22 -27.62
N SER A 260 15.34 -5.08 -26.58
CA SER A 260 16.72 -5.59 -26.58
C SER A 260 16.82 -7.11 -26.81
N SER A 261 15.89 -7.90 -26.26
CA SER A 261 15.84 -9.35 -26.48
C SER A 261 15.37 -9.76 -27.87
N LYS A 262 14.62 -8.90 -28.58
CA LYS A 262 14.29 -9.11 -30.01
C LYS A 262 15.49 -8.81 -30.89
N ASP A 263 16.15 -7.69 -30.66
CA ASP A 263 17.34 -7.27 -31.42
C ASP A 263 18.47 -8.30 -31.32
N GLU A 264 18.66 -8.92 -30.13
CA GLU A 264 19.63 -10.00 -29.95
C GLU A 264 19.24 -11.30 -30.71
N LYS A 265 17.96 -11.61 -30.84
CA LYS A 265 17.51 -12.80 -31.62
C LYS A 265 17.66 -12.55 -33.11
N ASP A 266 17.29 -11.40 -33.60
CA ASP A 266 17.41 -11.03 -35.01
C ASP A 266 18.88 -10.97 -35.44
N LEU A 267 19.79 -10.52 -34.57
CA LEU A 267 21.25 -10.56 -34.80
C LEU A 267 21.80 -11.98 -34.83
N LYS A 268 21.31 -12.91 -33.99
CA LYS A 268 21.71 -14.31 -33.98
C LYS A 268 21.18 -15.09 -35.19
N GLU A 269 19.98 -14.84 -35.64
CA GLU A 269 19.41 -15.42 -36.87
C GLU A 269 20.15 -14.92 -38.11
N SER A 270 20.46 -13.64 -38.19
CA SER A 270 21.23 -13.07 -39.32
C SER A 270 22.68 -13.60 -39.40
N SER A 271 23.30 -13.92 -38.25
CA SER A 271 24.64 -14.50 -38.19
C SER A 271 24.65 -15.98 -38.58
N ASN A 272 23.61 -16.75 -38.21
CA ASN A 272 23.48 -18.17 -38.60
C ASN A 272 23.17 -18.36 -40.10
N VAL A 273 22.47 -17.42 -40.73
CA VAL A 273 22.22 -17.45 -42.19
C VAL A 273 23.51 -17.18 -42.99
N LYS A 274 24.44 -16.40 -42.45
CA LYS A 274 25.74 -16.13 -43.09
C LYS A 274 26.78 -17.22 -42.93
N MET A 275 26.60 -18.17 -42.03
CA MET A 275 27.48 -19.34 -41.85
C MET A 275 27.08 -20.57 -42.70
N ASN A 276 25.88 -20.59 -43.26
CA ASN A 276 25.36 -21.70 -44.06
C ASN A 276 25.32 -21.44 -45.58
N ASN A 277 25.92 -20.35 -46.03
CA ASN A 277 26.21 -20.03 -47.42
C ASN A 277 27.73 -19.94 -47.63
#